data_1a0f9f1d9ca37d3bf6a7524597ec31c0
#
_entry.id   1a0f9f1d9ca37d3bf6a7524597ec31c0
#
_cell.length_a   1.000
_cell.length_b   1.000
_cell.length_c   1.000
_cell.angle_alpha   90.00
_cell.angle_beta   90.00
_cell.angle_gamma   90.00
#
_symmetry.space_group_name_H-M   'P 1'
#
loop_
_entity.id
_entity.type
_entity.pdbx_description
1 polymer ?
#
loop_
_entity_poly.entity_id
_entity_poly.type
_entity_poly.pdbx_seq_one_letter_code
_entity_poly.pdbx_strand_id
1 'polypeptide(L)'
;LSQKIEFTTYVDDEIKKIIDISGEVKNNASSVLKQIRRDINNIRGKIGASFSSALSKSIAAGYLDDIKETVVDNQRVLAVSAMHRRKIAGSLLGSSKSGNIVYIAPQATLAYSREFQNLVYEEKQEVVKILRTLAETIRPFTSLLEEYLAFLVHTDVIGAKAKYAQEMNA
;
A
#
# COMPACT_ATOMS: atom_id res chain seq x y z
N LEU A 1 1.16 5.52 48.19
CA LEU A 1 1.08 5.45 46.70
C LEU A 1 2.48 5.58 46.08
N SER A 2 3.40 4.69 46.39
CA SER A 2 4.74 4.67 45.78
C SER A 2 4.98 3.31 45.11
N GLN A 3 4.09 2.92 44.19
CA GLN A 3 4.50 1.92 43.21
C GLN A 3 5.49 2.62 42.27
N LYS A 4 6.75 2.18 42.28
CA LYS A 4 7.74 2.60 41.29
C LYS A 4 7.28 2.05 39.94
N ILE A 5 6.71 2.92 39.12
CA ILE A 5 6.46 2.57 37.71
C ILE A 5 7.83 2.45 37.04
N GLU A 6 8.10 1.29 36.47
CA GLU A 6 9.32 1.06 35.70
C GLU A 6 9.13 1.67 34.30
N PHE A 7 9.90 2.70 33.98
CA PHE A 7 9.86 3.33 32.67
C PHE A 7 10.83 2.67 31.70
N THR A 8 10.34 2.27 30.54
CA THR A 8 11.16 1.71 29.45
C THR A 8 10.76 2.32 28.10
N THR A 9 11.74 2.54 27.24
CA THR A 9 11.54 2.94 25.85
C THR A 9 11.46 1.73 24.91
N TYR A 10 11.66 0.52 25.41
CA TYR A 10 11.82 -0.69 24.62
C TYR A 10 10.66 -0.89 23.62
N VAL A 11 9.40 -0.74 24.07
CA VAL A 11 8.23 -0.91 23.21
C VAL A 11 8.20 0.14 22.08
N ASP A 12 8.49 1.39 22.42
CA ASP A 12 8.56 2.50 21.46
C ASP A 12 9.69 2.26 20.44
N ASP A 13 10.86 1.82 20.89
CA ASP A 13 12.01 1.51 20.04
C ASP A 13 11.71 0.36 19.08
N GLU A 14 11.05 -0.72 19.55
CA GLU A 14 10.66 -1.85 18.70
C GLU A 14 9.61 -1.44 17.66
N ILE A 15 8.63 -0.63 18.04
CA ILE A 15 7.65 -0.08 17.09
C ILE A 15 8.35 0.79 16.06
N LYS A 16 9.22 1.70 16.46
CA LYS A 16 9.96 2.61 15.59
C LYS A 16 10.92 1.91 14.62
N LYS A 17 11.39 0.71 14.94
CA LYS A 17 12.18 -0.11 14.00
C LYS A 17 11.35 -0.56 12.80
N ILE A 18 10.08 -0.88 13.01
CA ILE A 18 9.18 -1.52 12.04
C ILE A 18 8.27 -0.51 11.37
N ILE A 19 7.70 0.43 12.13
CA ILE A 19 6.69 1.39 11.67
C ILE A 19 7.32 2.78 11.58
N ASP A 20 6.95 3.53 10.55
CA ASP A 20 7.37 4.90 10.38
C ASP A 20 6.40 5.91 11.04
N ILE A 21 6.71 7.21 10.92
CA ILE A 21 5.90 8.29 11.52
C ILE A 21 4.51 8.44 10.89
N SER A 22 4.28 7.88 9.69
CA SER A 22 2.98 7.88 9.02
C SER A 22 2.13 6.65 9.35
N GLY A 23 2.67 5.72 10.16
CA GLY A 23 2.01 4.48 10.53
C GLY A 23 2.21 3.34 9.54
N GLU A 24 3.07 3.51 8.53
CA GLU A 24 3.33 2.51 7.51
C GLU A 24 4.52 1.61 7.89
N VAL A 25 4.49 0.35 7.44
CA VAL A 25 5.61 -0.57 7.64
C VAL A 25 6.79 -0.15 6.75
N LYS A 26 7.93 0.10 7.40
CA LYS A 26 9.15 0.55 6.74
C LYS A 26 9.62 -0.42 5.67
N ASN A 27 10.23 0.11 4.60
CA ASN A 27 10.78 -0.70 3.51
C ASN A 27 11.87 -1.69 3.96
N ASN A 28 12.56 -1.37 5.02
CA ASN A 28 13.65 -2.17 5.58
C ASN A 28 13.24 -2.94 6.84
N ALA A 29 11.94 -3.04 7.13
CA ALA A 29 11.43 -3.82 8.27
C ALA A 29 11.81 -5.30 8.18
N SER A 30 11.91 -5.86 6.96
CA SER A 30 12.58 -7.14 6.70
C SER A 30 13.35 -7.09 5.37
N SER A 31 14.35 -7.98 5.23
CA SER A 31 15.06 -8.14 3.96
C SER A 31 14.14 -8.64 2.84
N VAL A 32 13.19 -9.50 3.19
CA VAL A 32 12.19 -10.06 2.28
C VAL A 32 11.25 -8.96 1.77
N LEU A 33 10.67 -8.13 2.66
CA LEU A 33 9.82 -7.02 2.28
C LEU A 33 10.55 -6.03 1.37
N LYS A 34 11.80 -5.72 1.69
CA LYS A 34 12.65 -4.84 0.87
C LYS A 34 12.84 -5.39 -0.54
N GLN A 35 13.05 -6.70 -0.69
CA GLN A 35 13.20 -7.33 -1.99
C GLN A 35 11.88 -7.31 -2.76
N ILE A 36 10.77 -7.75 -2.16
CA ILE A 36 9.45 -7.74 -2.79
C ILE A 36 9.10 -6.33 -3.32
N ARG A 37 9.31 -5.28 -2.53
CA ARG A 37 9.02 -3.90 -2.95
C ARG A 37 9.92 -3.42 -4.09
N ARG A 38 11.17 -3.88 -4.17
CA ARG A 38 12.04 -3.66 -5.33
C ARG A 38 11.51 -4.34 -6.57
N ASP A 39 11.07 -5.60 -6.44
CA ASP A 39 10.55 -6.38 -7.56
C ASP A 39 9.21 -5.81 -8.06
N ILE A 40 8.35 -5.32 -7.16
CA ILE A 40 7.14 -4.55 -7.50
C ILE A 40 7.49 -3.32 -8.35
N ASN A 41 8.51 -2.55 -7.98
CA ASN A 41 8.91 -1.37 -8.75
C ASN A 41 9.50 -1.74 -10.12
N ASN A 42 10.30 -2.80 -10.17
CA ASN A 42 10.87 -3.30 -11.42
C ASN A 42 9.77 -3.78 -12.38
N ILE A 43 8.79 -4.56 -11.87
CA ILE A 43 7.71 -5.08 -12.71
C ILE A 43 6.78 -3.97 -13.19
N ARG A 44 6.53 -2.92 -12.39
CA ARG A 44 5.80 -1.72 -12.81
C ARG A 44 6.49 -1.05 -14.01
N GLY A 45 7.81 -0.94 -13.97
CA GLY A 45 8.59 -0.43 -15.08
C GLY A 45 8.43 -1.27 -16.35
N LYS A 46 8.49 -2.60 -16.22
CA LYS A 46 8.28 -3.53 -17.35
C LYS A 46 6.87 -3.43 -17.93
N ILE A 47 5.84 -3.33 -17.09
CA ILE A 47 4.45 -3.11 -17.52
C ILE A 47 4.36 -1.81 -18.33
N GLY A 48 4.90 -0.71 -17.81
CA GLY A 48 4.90 0.59 -18.48
C GLY A 48 5.60 0.55 -19.84
N ALA A 49 6.80 0.00 -19.91
CA ALA A 49 7.56 -0.12 -21.15
C ALA A 49 6.87 -1.01 -22.18
N SER A 50 6.36 -2.16 -21.76
CA SER A 50 5.64 -3.10 -22.61
C SER A 50 4.34 -2.50 -23.16
N PHE A 51 3.59 -1.78 -22.30
CA PHE A 51 2.38 -1.07 -22.73
C PHE A 51 2.68 0.04 -23.73
N SER A 52 3.69 0.88 -23.46
CA SER A 52 4.10 1.96 -24.35
C SER A 52 4.54 1.44 -25.72
N SER A 53 5.24 0.31 -25.75
CA SER A 53 5.61 -0.34 -27.01
C SER A 53 4.38 -0.84 -27.80
N ALA A 54 3.40 -1.46 -27.13
CA ALA A 54 2.16 -1.91 -27.76
C ALA A 54 1.33 -0.71 -28.26
N LEU A 55 1.26 0.37 -27.47
CA LEU A 55 0.58 1.61 -27.83
C LEU A 55 1.17 2.23 -29.10
N SER A 56 2.49 2.42 -29.13
CA SER A 56 3.20 3.00 -30.28
C SER A 56 3.00 2.18 -31.57
N LYS A 57 3.07 0.85 -31.48
CA LYS A 57 2.81 -0.04 -32.61
C LYS A 57 1.36 0.10 -33.11
N SER A 58 0.39 0.19 -32.20
CA SER A 58 -1.02 0.30 -32.53
C SER A 58 -1.39 1.68 -33.12
N ILE A 59 -0.71 2.74 -32.67
CA ILE A 59 -0.82 4.07 -33.27
C ILE A 59 -0.29 4.06 -34.70
N ALA A 60 0.93 3.55 -34.92
CA ALA A 60 1.56 3.49 -36.23
C ALA A 60 0.74 2.67 -37.24
N ALA A 61 0.01 1.65 -36.76
CA ALA A 61 -0.85 0.82 -37.57
C ALA A 61 -2.26 1.39 -37.81
N GLY A 62 -2.62 2.53 -37.17
CA GLY A 62 -3.94 3.14 -37.30
C GLY A 62 -5.08 2.33 -36.68
N TYR A 63 -4.81 1.50 -35.67
CA TYR A 63 -5.80 0.61 -35.08
C TYR A 63 -6.61 1.25 -33.96
N LEU A 64 -6.13 2.37 -33.40
CA LEU A 64 -6.71 3.03 -32.24
C LEU A 64 -7.74 4.09 -32.65
N ASP A 65 -8.67 4.34 -31.75
CA ASP A 65 -9.59 5.45 -31.82
C ASP A 65 -8.92 6.78 -31.44
N ASP A 66 -9.67 7.90 -31.43
CA ASP A 66 -9.16 9.20 -30.98
C ASP A 66 -8.61 9.17 -29.57
N ILE A 67 -9.31 8.50 -28.67
CA ILE A 67 -8.82 8.15 -27.34
C ILE A 67 -7.92 6.91 -27.46
N LYS A 68 -6.60 7.11 -27.43
CA LYS A 68 -5.63 6.04 -27.68
C LYS A 68 -5.61 4.97 -26.60
N GLU A 69 -5.77 5.38 -25.34
CA GLU A 69 -5.74 4.51 -24.15
C GLU A 69 -6.72 5.00 -23.09
N THR A 70 -7.09 4.10 -22.20
CA THR A 70 -7.88 4.40 -21.00
C THR A 70 -7.54 3.40 -19.87
N VAL A 71 -8.24 3.52 -18.75
CA VAL A 71 -8.12 2.58 -17.63
C VAL A 71 -9.46 1.86 -17.44
N VAL A 72 -9.42 0.53 -17.42
CA VAL A 72 -10.54 -0.34 -17.12
C VAL A 72 -10.11 -1.30 -16.00
N ASP A 73 -10.89 -1.42 -14.94
CA ASP A 73 -10.61 -2.26 -13.78
C ASP A 73 -9.18 -2.07 -13.22
N ASN A 74 -8.79 -0.80 -13.08
CA ASN A 74 -7.45 -0.40 -12.62
C ASN A 74 -6.28 -0.88 -13.50
N GLN A 75 -6.56 -1.24 -14.76
CA GLN A 75 -5.58 -1.66 -15.74
C GLN A 75 -5.59 -0.75 -16.97
N ARG A 76 -4.41 -0.33 -17.44
CA ARG A 76 -4.29 0.43 -18.70
C ARG A 76 -4.63 -0.47 -19.88
N VAL A 77 -5.47 0.03 -20.76
CA VAL A 77 -5.93 -0.66 -21.96
C VAL A 77 -5.84 0.22 -23.19
N LEU A 78 -5.67 -0.39 -24.35
CA LEU A 78 -5.76 0.27 -25.65
C LEU A 78 -7.24 0.45 -26.03
N ALA A 79 -7.61 1.66 -26.46
CA ALA A 79 -8.92 1.93 -27.05
C ALA A 79 -8.84 1.67 -28.57
N VAL A 80 -9.28 0.51 -28.98
CA VAL A 80 -9.13 -0.01 -30.32
C VAL A 80 -10.45 0.14 -31.09
N SER A 81 -10.41 0.63 -32.32
CA SER A 81 -11.58 0.58 -33.18
C SER A 81 -12.06 -0.86 -33.36
N ALA A 82 -13.35 -1.12 -33.19
CA ALA A 82 -13.93 -2.47 -33.18
C ALA A 82 -13.59 -3.28 -34.44
N MET A 83 -13.43 -2.61 -35.58
CA MET A 83 -13.02 -3.23 -36.85
C MET A 83 -11.60 -3.83 -36.78
N HIS A 84 -10.74 -3.29 -35.92
CA HIS A 84 -9.36 -3.74 -35.76
C HIS A 84 -9.15 -4.66 -34.55
N ARG A 85 -10.23 -5.06 -33.84
CA ARG A 85 -10.16 -5.91 -32.64
C ARG A 85 -9.25 -7.12 -32.79
N ARG A 86 -9.31 -7.82 -33.93
CA ARG A 86 -8.54 -9.06 -34.21
C ARG A 86 -7.09 -8.79 -34.59
N LYS A 87 -6.69 -7.54 -34.80
CA LYS A 87 -5.32 -7.16 -35.19
C LYS A 87 -4.40 -6.96 -33.98
N ILE A 88 -4.95 -6.83 -32.78
CA ILE A 88 -4.20 -6.65 -31.55
C ILE A 88 -4.37 -7.89 -30.67
N ALA A 89 -3.24 -8.55 -30.41
CA ALA A 89 -3.21 -9.68 -29.46
C ALA A 89 -3.36 -9.16 -28.02
N GLY A 90 -4.35 -9.68 -27.30
CA GLY A 90 -4.60 -9.29 -25.93
C GLY A 90 -5.97 -9.74 -25.41
N SER A 91 -6.25 -9.40 -24.15
CA SER A 91 -7.53 -9.67 -23.50
C SER A 91 -8.49 -8.52 -23.71
N LEU A 92 -9.71 -8.81 -24.15
CA LEU A 92 -10.81 -7.86 -24.20
C LEU A 92 -11.35 -7.65 -22.78
N LEU A 93 -11.32 -6.41 -22.29
CA LEU A 93 -11.83 -6.05 -20.96
C LEU A 93 -13.17 -5.29 -21.03
N GLY A 94 -13.61 -4.88 -22.21
CA GLY A 94 -14.87 -4.19 -22.37
C GLY A 94 -15.00 -3.51 -23.72
N SER A 95 -16.08 -2.75 -23.87
CA SER A 95 -16.35 -1.94 -25.06
C SER A 95 -17.08 -0.64 -24.70
N SER A 96 -17.06 0.34 -25.60
CA SER A 96 -17.87 1.55 -25.48
C SER A 96 -19.37 1.22 -25.60
N LYS A 97 -20.22 2.12 -25.11
CA LYS A 97 -21.68 1.96 -25.18
C LYS A 97 -22.20 1.77 -26.62
N SER A 98 -21.56 2.42 -27.61
CA SER A 98 -21.89 2.27 -29.03
C SER A 98 -21.32 0.99 -29.66
N GLY A 99 -20.42 0.27 -28.97
CA GLY A 99 -19.72 -0.89 -29.51
C GLY A 99 -18.63 -0.58 -30.54
N ASN A 100 -18.41 0.68 -30.89
CA ASN A 100 -17.43 1.08 -31.90
C ASN A 100 -15.97 1.00 -31.41
N ILE A 101 -15.76 1.03 -30.09
CA ILE A 101 -14.45 0.94 -29.45
C ILE A 101 -14.44 -0.29 -28.55
N VAL A 102 -13.34 -1.03 -28.60
CA VAL A 102 -13.07 -2.15 -27.69
C VAL A 102 -11.82 -1.85 -26.87
N TYR A 103 -11.85 -2.26 -25.61
CA TYR A 103 -10.76 -2.04 -24.65
C TYR A 103 -9.93 -3.31 -24.52
N ILE A 104 -8.68 -3.26 -25.02
CA ILE A 104 -7.79 -4.43 -25.08
C ILE A 104 -6.59 -4.22 -24.17
N ALA A 105 -6.39 -5.14 -23.22
CA ALA A 105 -5.14 -5.25 -22.49
C ALA A 105 -4.15 -6.02 -23.39
N PRO A 106 -3.01 -5.41 -23.79
CA PRO A 106 -2.07 -6.06 -24.70
C PRO A 106 -1.51 -7.37 -24.12
N GLN A 107 -1.41 -8.41 -24.95
CA GLN A 107 -0.85 -9.72 -24.54
C GLN A 107 0.54 -9.59 -23.91
N ALA A 108 1.36 -8.66 -24.41
CA ALA A 108 2.70 -8.42 -23.92
C ALA A 108 2.75 -7.91 -22.47
N THR A 109 1.67 -7.30 -21.97
CA THR A 109 1.59 -6.80 -20.57
C THR A 109 0.98 -7.80 -19.60
N LEU A 110 0.23 -8.78 -20.07
CA LEU A 110 -0.56 -9.68 -19.22
C LEU A 110 0.30 -10.54 -18.27
N ALA A 111 1.43 -11.04 -18.75
CA ALA A 111 2.35 -11.83 -17.93
C ALA A 111 2.90 -10.99 -16.76
N TYR A 112 3.35 -9.76 -17.06
CA TYR A 112 3.86 -8.82 -16.06
C TYR A 112 2.75 -8.37 -15.09
N SER A 113 1.52 -8.18 -15.58
CA SER A 113 0.39 -7.82 -14.72
C SER A 113 0.06 -8.92 -13.71
N ARG A 114 0.14 -10.21 -14.12
CA ARG A 114 -0.02 -11.34 -13.21
C ARG A 114 1.09 -11.40 -12.16
N GLU A 115 2.34 -11.25 -12.59
CA GLU A 115 3.50 -11.22 -11.70
C GLU A 115 3.38 -10.09 -10.68
N PHE A 116 2.95 -8.90 -11.12
CA PHE A 116 2.67 -7.76 -10.24
C PHE A 116 1.62 -8.09 -9.17
N GLN A 117 0.51 -8.73 -9.56
CA GLN A 117 -0.54 -9.12 -8.61
C GLN A 117 -0.02 -10.14 -7.58
N ASN A 118 0.80 -11.09 -7.99
CA ASN A 118 1.41 -12.05 -7.08
C ASN A 118 2.35 -11.35 -6.08
N LEU A 119 3.20 -10.44 -6.55
CA LEU A 119 4.11 -9.67 -5.69
C LEU A 119 3.36 -8.78 -4.69
N VAL A 120 2.25 -8.15 -5.11
CA VAL A 120 1.38 -7.38 -4.20
C VAL A 120 0.75 -8.27 -3.13
N TYR A 121 0.36 -9.48 -3.49
CA TYR A 121 -0.14 -10.45 -2.52
C TYR A 121 0.95 -10.89 -1.53
N GLU A 122 2.15 -11.21 -2.03
CA GLU A 122 3.31 -11.57 -1.19
C GLU A 122 3.70 -10.42 -0.24
N GLU A 123 3.66 -9.17 -0.72
CA GLU A 123 3.90 -8.00 0.12
C GLU A 123 2.94 -7.95 1.31
N LYS A 124 1.63 -8.13 1.05
CA LYS A 124 0.61 -8.14 2.10
C LYS A 124 0.86 -9.25 3.12
N GLN A 125 1.23 -10.45 2.66
CA GLN A 125 1.52 -11.57 3.55
C GLN A 125 2.76 -11.30 4.42
N GLU A 126 3.82 -10.75 3.84
CA GLU A 126 5.02 -10.41 4.60
C GLU A 126 4.77 -9.28 5.61
N VAL A 127 4.00 -8.25 5.25
CA VAL A 127 3.58 -7.19 6.17
C VAL A 127 2.80 -7.76 7.36
N VAL A 128 1.84 -8.64 7.12
CA VAL A 128 1.07 -9.30 8.19
C VAL A 128 2.00 -10.10 9.11
N LYS A 129 2.95 -10.83 8.55
CA LYS A 129 3.94 -11.59 9.33
C LYS A 129 4.80 -10.68 10.20
N ILE A 130 5.32 -9.58 9.65
CA ILE A 130 6.12 -8.59 10.39
C ILE A 130 5.31 -8.00 11.55
N LEU A 131 4.08 -7.54 11.29
CA LEU A 131 3.22 -6.95 12.31
C LEU A 131 2.82 -7.96 13.39
N ARG A 132 2.61 -9.22 13.04
CA ARG A 132 2.34 -10.29 14.01
C ARG A 132 3.55 -10.52 14.92
N THR A 133 4.75 -10.59 14.38
CA THR A 133 5.97 -10.72 15.15
C THR A 133 6.17 -9.53 16.08
N LEU A 134 5.93 -8.29 15.61
CA LEU A 134 5.97 -7.10 16.45
C LEU A 134 4.95 -7.18 17.58
N ALA A 135 3.71 -7.56 17.29
CA ALA A 135 2.65 -7.71 18.31
C ALA A 135 3.02 -8.75 19.37
N GLU A 136 3.64 -9.86 18.97
CA GLU A 136 4.13 -10.89 19.92
C GLU A 136 5.28 -10.35 20.79
N THR A 137 6.16 -9.52 20.23
CA THR A 137 7.28 -8.90 20.96
C THR A 137 6.79 -7.91 22.01
N ILE A 138 5.75 -7.13 21.72
CA ILE A 138 5.23 -6.11 22.66
C ILE A 138 4.19 -6.65 23.64
N ARG A 139 3.57 -7.79 23.36
CA ARG A 139 2.51 -8.39 24.20
C ARG A 139 2.89 -8.56 25.68
N PRO A 140 4.13 -8.97 26.03
CA PRO A 140 4.53 -9.10 27.45
C PRO A 140 4.47 -7.77 28.23
N PHE A 141 4.48 -6.65 27.54
CA PHE A 141 4.48 -5.31 28.12
C PHE A 141 3.07 -4.71 28.28
N THR A 142 2.00 -5.47 27.95
CA THR A 142 0.63 -4.95 28.00
C THR A 142 0.26 -4.39 29.36
N SER A 143 0.54 -5.13 30.43
CA SER A 143 0.26 -4.65 31.82
C SER A 143 1.01 -3.38 32.15
N LEU A 144 2.27 -3.25 31.74
CA LEU A 144 3.07 -2.04 31.94
C LEU A 144 2.49 -0.83 31.17
N LEU A 145 2.01 -1.06 29.96
CA LEU A 145 1.35 -0.01 29.14
C LEU A 145 0.03 0.44 29.79
N GLU A 146 -0.74 -0.48 30.39
CA GLU A 146 -1.95 -0.14 31.15
C GLU A 146 -1.62 0.69 32.40
N GLU A 147 -0.53 0.36 33.12
CA GLU A 147 -0.03 1.17 34.24
C GLU A 147 0.39 2.58 33.79
N TYR A 148 1.05 2.71 32.62
CA TYR A 148 1.39 4.02 32.05
C TYR A 148 0.14 4.83 31.73
N LEU A 149 -0.87 4.22 31.13
CA LEU A 149 -2.12 4.89 30.83
C LEU A 149 -2.80 5.40 32.12
N ALA A 150 -2.91 4.53 33.13
CA ALA A 150 -3.48 4.89 34.43
C ALA A 150 -2.71 6.04 35.11
N PHE A 151 -1.37 6.01 35.03
CA PHE A 151 -0.52 7.08 35.56
C PHE A 151 -0.75 8.41 34.82
N LEU A 152 -0.80 8.39 33.48
CA LEU A 152 -1.04 9.59 32.67
C LEU A 152 -2.40 10.21 32.95
N VAL A 153 -3.46 9.39 33.00
CA VAL A 153 -4.82 9.84 33.34
C VAL A 153 -4.85 10.48 34.74
N HIS A 154 -4.22 9.84 35.72
CA HIS A 154 -4.18 10.37 37.10
C HIS A 154 -3.45 11.71 37.16
N THR A 155 -2.30 11.83 36.48
CA THR A 155 -1.51 13.04 36.40
C THR A 155 -2.28 14.18 35.72
N ASP A 156 -2.98 13.90 34.64
CA ASP A 156 -3.80 14.87 33.90
C ASP A 156 -4.95 15.39 34.78
N VAL A 157 -5.65 14.52 35.51
CA VAL A 157 -6.71 14.87 36.43
C VAL A 157 -6.18 15.78 37.58
N ILE A 158 -4.99 15.47 38.13
CA ILE A 158 -4.37 16.34 39.17
C ILE A 158 -4.01 17.69 38.57
N GLY A 159 -3.43 17.71 37.35
CA GLY A 159 -3.09 18.95 36.65
C GLY A 159 -4.31 19.82 36.36
N ALA A 160 -5.41 19.22 35.92
CA ALA A 160 -6.67 19.93 35.71
C ALA A 160 -7.25 20.52 37.01
N LYS A 161 -7.24 19.73 38.09
CA LYS A 161 -7.70 20.21 39.43
C LYS A 161 -6.83 21.34 39.95
N ALA A 162 -5.51 21.27 39.77
CA ALA A 162 -4.59 22.35 40.23
C ALA A 162 -4.82 23.64 39.43
N LYS A 163 -5.02 23.56 38.11
CA LYS A 163 -5.36 24.73 37.27
C LYS A 163 -6.68 25.35 37.70
N TYR A 164 -7.69 24.50 37.90
CA TYR A 164 -9.00 24.97 38.34
C TYR A 164 -8.94 25.67 39.72
N ALA A 165 -8.21 25.11 40.70
CA ALA A 165 -8.00 25.73 42.00
C ALA A 165 -7.30 27.09 41.89
N GLN A 166 -6.29 27.24 41.02
CA GLN A 166 -5.63 28.51 40.75
C GLN A 166 -6.60 29.57 40.17
N GLU A 167 -7.46 29.19 39.23
CA GLU A 167 -8.47 30.09 38.65
C GLU A 167 -9.52 30.52 39.67
N MET A 168 -9.86 29.67 40.62
CA MET A 168 -10.82 29.94 41.70
C MET A 168 -10.21 30.67 42.90
N ASN A 169 -8.89 30.92 42.91
CA ASN A 169 -8.16 31.47 44.09
C ASN A 169 -8.40 30.65 45.38
N ALA A 170 -8.50 29.30 45.23
CA ALA A 170 -8.80 28.39 46.34
C ALA A 170 -7.51 27.70 46.85
#